data_b16caf4174420435d8998dd03d33df20
#
_entry.id   b16caf4174420435d8998dd03d33df20
#
_cell.length_a   1.000
_cell.length_b   1.000
_cell.length_c   1.000
_cell.angle_alpha   90.00
_cell.angle_beta   90.00
_cell.angle_gamma   90.00
#
_symmetry.space_group_name_H-M   'P 1'
#
loop_
_entity.id
_entity.type
_entity.pdbx_description
1 polymer ?
#
loop_
_entity_poly.entity_id
_entity_poly.type
_entity_poly.pdbx_seq_one_letter_code
_entity_poly.pdbx_strand_id
1 'polypeptide(L)'
;MDDLVAKMKIQYVDLIPKHLRGQVGKLLESRNERGVLESVCDKLELNHLLSRDIDQLSGGELQRLAIAMTSVTKADVYMYDEPSSYLDVKQRLRAAEMIRSVLEYKTGVYVIVVEHDLAVLDYLSDFVCVLYGRPGAYGVVTMPYNVRDGINIFLAGFIPTENLRFREMELSFKVAQTAEDTVKRGKRDAQYQYSAMTKTLQGKGHTFKLHVEAGNFSESEIIVMLGENGTGKTTFIRMLAGLMKSDEEEAGQAPSIPALSVSYKPQTISPKFEGSVEMLLQTKIRAAYNHPQFKSDVINPMAIDAILEQPLKVLSGGELQRVAIILALGKPANIYLIDEPSAYLDSEQRIVCARVGGVGGV
;
A
#
# COMPACT_ATOMS: atom_id res chain seq x y z
N MET A 1 -16.90 37.78 -9.71
CA MET A 1 -16.01 36.60 -9.71
C MET A 1 -16.94 35.42 -9.73
N ASP A 2 -16.95 34.65 -10.78
CA ASP A 2 -17.74 33.42 -10.83
C ASP A 2 -17.14 32.45 -9.79
N ASP A 3 -18.00 31.89 -8.94
CA ASP A 3 -17.57 30.96 -7.90
C ASP A 3 -17.01 29.69 -8.57
N LEU A 4 -15.74 29.39 -8.33
CA LEU A 4 -15.10 28.17 -8.83
C LEU A 4 -15.73 26.93 -8.20
N VAL A 5 -16.21 26.03 -9.02
CA VAL A 5 -16.75 24.74 -8.58
C VAL A 5 -15.62 23.74 -8.44
N ALA A 6 -15.36 23.27 -7.21
CA ALA A 6 -14.37 22.25 -6.93
C ALA A 6 -15.03 20.90 -6.57
N LYS A 7 -14.45 19.81 -7.05
CA LYS A 7 -14.84 18.44 -6.66
C LYS A 7 -13.62 17.67 -6.19
N MET A 8 -13.77 16.94 -5.10
CA MET A 8 -12.69 16.22 -4.46
C MET A 8 -12.99 14.74 -4.28
N LYS A 9 -12.06 13.90 -4.67
CA LYS A 9 -12.00 12.49 -4.29
C LYS A 9 -11.25 12.41 -2.94
N ILE A 10 -11.93 11.94 -1.92
CA ILE A 10 -11.38 11.81 -0.55
C ILE A 10 -10.44 10.63 -0.41
N GLN A 11 -9.48 10.69 0.54
CA GLN A 11 -8.49 9.66 0.81
C GLN A 11 -9.12 8.32 1.26
N TYR A 12 -10.00 8.36 2.25
CA TYR A 12 -10.55 7.15 2.90
C TYR A 12 -11.77 6.60 2.17
N VAL A 13 -11.54 5.79 1.14
CA VAL A 13 -12.63 5.17 0.35
C VAL A 13 -13.42 4.12 1.12
N ASP A 14 -12.85 3.52 2.16
CA ASP A 14 -13.53 2.56 3.04
C ASP A 14 -14.73 3.16 3.81
N LEU A 15 -14.82 4.49 3.84
CA LEU A 15 -15.96 5.20 4.40
C LEU A 15 -17.14 5.32 3.43
N ILE A 16 -16.91 5.11 2.12
CA ILE A 16 -17.94 5.26 1.09
C ILE A 16 -19.17 4.36 1.38
N PRO A 17 -19.01 3.04 1.70
CA PRO A 17 -20.17 2.19 1.99
C PRO A 17 -20.94 2.58 3.25
N LYS A 18 -20.36 3.37 4.14
CA LYS A 18 -21.05 3.88 5.35
C LYS A 18 -21.99 5.03 5.03
N HIS A 19 -21.69 5.82 4.00
CA HIS A 19 -22.41 7.04 3.63
C HIS A 19 -23.25 6.90 2.36
N LEU A 20 -22.86 5.99 1.46
CA LEU A 20 -23.55 5.75 0.19
C LEU A 20 -24.00 4.30 0.11
N ARG A 21 -25.23 4.08 -0.33
CA ARG A 21 -25.83 2.75 -0.52
C ARG A 21 -26.45 2.64 -1.91
N GLY A 22 -26.58 1.41 -2.40
CA GLY A 22 -27.21 1.10 -3.67
C GLY A 22 -26.23 0.63 -4.75
N GLN A 23 -26.74 0.48 -5.95
CA GLN A 23 -25.97 -0.05 -7.08
C GLN A 23 -25.01 0.98 -7.65
N VAL A 24 -23.80 0.53 -8.00
CA VAL A 24 -22.73 1.33 -8.59
C VAL A 24 -23.20 2.10 -9.83
N GLY A 25 -23.89 1.41 -10.76
CA GLY A 25 -24.36 2.03 -12.01
C GLY A 25 -25.32 3.19 -11.76
N LYS A 26 -26.33 3.00 -10.92
CA LYS A 26 -27.30 4.05 -10.60
C LYS A 26 -26.66 5.26 -9.94
N LEU A 27 -25.66 5.03 -9.07
CA LEU A 27 -24.93 6.11 -8.43
C LEU A 27 -24.12 6.92 -9.43
N LEU A 28 -23.43 6.26 -10.34
CA LEU A 28 -22.65 6.92 -11.39
C LEU A 28 -23.53 7.65 -12.40
N GLU A 29 -24.64 7.05 -12.83
CA GLU A 29 -25.64 7.69 -13.71
C GLU A 29 -26.20 8.97 -13.10
N SER A 30 -26.58 8.96 -11.82
CA SER A 30 -27.13 10.13 -11.11
C SER A 30 -26.13 11.29 -11.01
N ARG A 31 -24.83 11.02 -11.14
CA ARG A 31 -23.75 12.02 -11.05
C ARG A 31 -23.11 12.35 -12.39
N ASN A 32 -23.54 11.71 -13.48
CA ASN A 32 -22.96 11.90 -14.81
C ASN A 32 -23.37 13.23 -15.43
N GLU A 33 -22.88 14.33 -14.90
CA GLU A 33 -23.13 15.68 -15.41
C GLU A 33 -22.36 15.99 -16.70
N ARG A 34 -21.28 15.26 -16.97
CA ARG A 34 -20.41 15.45 -18.14
C ARG A 34 -20.82 14.61 -19.34
N GLY A 35 -21.63 13.57 -19.17
CA GLY A 35 -22.01 12.64 -20.23
C GLY A 35 -20.89 11.70 -20.68
N VAL A 36 -19.87 11.47 -19.85
CA VAL A 36 -18.66 10.67 -20.17
C VAL A 36 -18.62 9.32 -19.45
N LEU A 37 -19.74 8.87 -18.88
CA LEU A 37 -19.81 7.70 -18.00
C LEU A 37 -19.24 6.44 -18.65
N GLU A 38 -19.60 6.15 -19.91
CA GLU A 38 -19.15 4.95 -20.62
C GLU A 38 -17.62 4.93 -20.74
N SER A 39 -17.02 6.01 -21.20
CA SER A 39 -15.56 6.14 -21.35
C SER A 39 -14.83 6.01 -20.00
N VAL A 40 -15.40 6.59 -18.94
CA VAL A 40 -14.82 6.49 -17.56
C VAL A 40 -14.91 5.06 -17.05
N CYS A 41 -16.03 4.37 -17.25
CA CYS A 41 -16.21 2.99 -16.84
C CYS A 41 -15.28 2.04 -17.59
N ASP A 42 -15.04 2.26 -18.88
CA ASP A 42 -14.10 1.47 -19.66
C ASP A 42 -12.66 1.65 -19.20
N LYS A 43 -12.21 2.91 -19.06
CA LYS A 43 -10.85 3.23 -18.60
C LYS A 43 -10.56 2.67 -17.21
N LEU A 44 -11.53 2.73 -16.28
CA LEU A 44 -11.39 2.26 -14.91
C LEU A 44 -11.85 0.80 -14.70
N GLU A 45 -12.20 0.08 -15.76
CA GLU A 45 -12.68 -1.32 -15.69
C GLU A 45 -13.83 -1.50 -14.68
N LEU A 46 -14.85 -0.65 -14.74
CA LEU A 46 -15.99 -0.69 -13.83
C LEU A 46 -17.23 -1.39 -14.38
N ASN A 47 -17.26 -1.72 -15.68
CA ASN A 47 -18.46 -2.24 -16.36
C ASN A 47 -19.03 -3.50 -15.70
N HIS A 48 -18.18 -4.42 -15.23
CA HIS A 48 -18.60 -5.63 -14.55
C HIS A 48 -19.10 -5.41 -13.11
N LEU A 49 -18.95 -4.19 -12.58
CA LEU A 49 -19.36 -3.80 -11.23
C LEU A 49 -20.68 -3.00 -11.20
N LEU A 50 -21.19 -2.54 -12.34
CA LEU A 50 -22.33 -1.62 -12.41
C LEU A 50 -23.61 -2.17 -11.76
N SER A 51 -23.79 -3.49 -11.76
CA SER A 51 -24.94 -4.18 -11.13
C SER A 51 -24.72 -4.52 -9.65
N ARG A 52 -23.50 -4.36 -9.13
CA ARG A 52 -23.18 -4.69 -7.73
C ARG A 52 -23.56 -3.54 -6.79
N ASP A 53 -23.84 -3.90 -5.54
CA ASP A 53 -24.01 -2.93 -4.47
C ASP A 53 -22.66 -2.45 -3.93
N ILE A 54 -22.59 -1.21 -3.47
CA ILE A 54 -21.36 -0.54 -3.03
C ILE A 54 -20.70 -1.27 -1.85
N ASP A 55 -21.49 -1.87 -0.96
CA ASP A 55 -21.01 -2.62 0.21
C ASP A 55 -20.32 -3.95 -0.12
N GLN A 56 -20.43 -4.40 -1.37
CA GLN A 56 -19.80 -5.62 -1.88
C GLN A 56 -18.46 -5.37 -2.56
N LEU A 57 -18.06 -4.10 -2.68
CA LEU A 57 -16.84 -3.72 -3.39
C LEU A 57 -15.60 -3.88 -2.51
N SER A 58 -14.53 -4.35 -3.12
CA SER A 58 -13.18 -4.35 -2.53
C SER A 58 -12.60 -2.93 -2.44
N GLY A 59 -11.55 -2.73 -1.65
CA GLY A 59 -10.89 -1.43 -1.52
C GLY A 59 -10.42 -0.84 -2.86
N GLY A 60 -9.85 -1.64 -3.75
CA GLY A 60 -9.45 -1.20 -5.09
C GLY A 60 -10.63 -0.87 -6.01
N GLU A 61 -11.75 -1.61 -5.90
CA GLU A 61 -12.99 -1.30 -6.63
C GLU A 61 -13.63 -0.01 -6.12
N LEU A 62 -13.65 0.21 -4.81
CA LEU A 62 -14.11 1.46 -4.18
C LEU A 62 -13.24 2.66 -4.59
N GLN A 63 -11.93 2.46 -4.69
CA GLN A 63 -11.01 3.50 -5.14
C GLN A 63 -11.29 3.92 -6.58
N ARG A 64 -11.45 2.96 -7.50
CA ARG A 64 -11.81 3.22 -8.90
C ARG A 64 -13.20 3.88 -9.02
N LEU A 65 -14.15 3.44 -8.21
CA LEU A 65 -15.47 4.08 -8.12
C LEU A 65 -15.37 5.54 -7.65
N ALA A 66 -14.57 5.83 -6.63
CA ALA A 66 -14.38 7.19 -6.11
C ALA A 66 -13.76 8.13 -7.18
N ILE A 67 -12.76 7.64 -7.93
CA ILE A 67 -12.18 8.37 -9.07
C ILE A 67 -13.25 8.64 -10.12
N ALA A 68 -14.03 7.61 -10.51
CA ALA A 68 -15.12 7.74 -11.48
C ALA A 68 -16.14 8.78 -11.06
N MET A 69 -16.64 8.70 -9.81
CA MET A 69 -17.62 9.64 -9.25
C MET A 69 -17.17 11.10 -9.33
N THR A 70 -15.90 11.37 -9.05
CA THR A 70 -15.32 12.71 -9.16
C THR A 70 -15.20 13.14 -10.61
N SER A 71 -14.77 12.25 -11.49
CA SER A 71 -14.49 12.55 -12.89
C SER A 71 -15.72 12.74 -13.76
N VAL A 72 -16.87 12.16 -13.42
CA VAL A 72 -18.12 12.31 -14.20
C VAL A 72 -18.90 13.57 -13.86
N THR A 73 -18.60 14.25 -12.74
CA THR A 73 -19.24 15.51 -12.34
C THR A 73 -18.63 16.70 -13.06
N LYS A 74 -19.38 17.80 -13.23
CA LYS A 74 -18.85 19.07 -13.75
C LYS A 74 -18.15 19.83 -12.65
N ALA A 75 -16.93 20.30 -12.91
CA ALA A 75 -16.17 21.17 -12.03
C ALA A 75 -15.17 22.02 -12.83
N ASP A 76 -14.65 23.07 -12.21
CA ASP A 76 -13.55 23.87 -12.70
C ASP A 76 -12.23 23.38 -12.09
N VAL A 77 -12.29 22.80 -10.86
CA VAL A 77 -11.15 22.23 -10.15
C VAL A 77 -11.47 20.81 -9.71
N TYR A 78 -10.66 19.85 -10.14
CA TYR A 78 -10.74 18.46 -9.70
C TYR A 78 -9.57 18.17 -8.77
N MET A 79 -9.86 17.60 -7.61
CA MET A 79 -8.84 17.21 -6.62
C MET A 79 -8.92 15.71 -6.37
N TYR A 80 -7.75 15.06 -6.39
CA TYR A 80 -7.64 13.62 -6.13
C TYR A 80 -6.61 13.41 -5.03
N ASP A 81 -7.07 12.87 -3.89
CA ASP A 81 -6.22 12.58 -2.74
C ASP A 81 -5.85 11.09 -2.74
N GLU A 82 -4.59 10.79 -2.97
CA GLU A 82 -4.02 9.45 -3.10
C GLU A 82 -4.82 8.51 -4.04
N PRO A 83 -4.97 8.84 -5.32
CA PRO A 83 -5.75 8.01 -6.24
C PRO A 83 -5.14 6.65 -6.53
N SER A 84 -3.86 6.43 -6.29
CA SER A 84 -3.18 5.15 -6.53
C SER A 84 -3.31 4.13 -5.39
N SER A 85 -3.78 4.55 -4.21
CA SER A 85 -3.94 3.68 -3.05
C SER A 85 -4.88 2.50 -3.36
N TYR A 86 -4.59 1.32 -2.82
CA TYR A 86 -5.32 0.05 -3.05
C TYR A 86 -5.30 -0.49 -4.48
N LEU A 87 -4.65 0.18 -5.42
CA LEU A 87 -4.57 -0.24 -6.83
C LEU A 87 -3.28 -1.00 -7.11
N ASP A 88 -3.37 -2.03 -7.96
CA ASP A 88 -2.19 -2.66 -8.54
C ASP A 88 -1.54 -1.77 -9.62
N VAL A 89 -0.36 -2.16 -10.10
CA VAL A 89 0.43 -1.34 -11.04
C VAL A 89 -0.35 -0.98 -12.30
N LYS A 90 -1.09 -1.92 -12.87
CA LYS A 90 -1.89 -1.70 -14.09
C LYS A 90 -3.05 -0.74 -13.83
N GLN A 91 -3.75 -0.94 -12.72
CA GLN A 91 -4.86 -0.09 -12.29
C GLN A 91 -4.41 1.32 -11.96
N ARG A 92 -3.21 1.50 -11.36
CA ARG A 92 -2.61 2.82 -11.10
C ARG A 92 -2.39 3.60 -12.39
N LEU A 93 -1.81 2.98 -13.40
CA LEU A 93 -1.58 3.63 -14.70
C LEU A 93 -2.91 4.02 -15.37
N ARG A 94 -3.91 3.14 -15.36
CA ARG A 94 -5.24 3.46 -15.90
C ARG A 94 -5.95 4.58 -15.15
N ALA A 95 -5.82 4.61 -13.82
CA ALA A 95 -6.33 5.71 -13.00
C ALA A 95 -5.64 7.03 -13.37
N ALA A 96 -4.33 7.02 -13.56
CA ALA A 96 -3.57 8.19 -14.00
C ALA A 96 -3.99 8.67 -15.40
N GLU A 97 -4.14 7.76 -16.37
CA GLU A 97 -4.67 8.08 -17.71
C GLU A 97 -6.07 8.70 -17.64
N MET A 98 -6.95 8.13 -16.79
CA MET A 98 -8.29 8.65 -16.58
C MET A 98 -8.25 10.07 -16.00
N ILE A 99 -7.43 10.32 -15.00
CA ILE A 99 -7.30 11.65 -14.37
C ILE A 99 -6.75 12.66 -15.39
N ARG A 100 -5.72 12.31 -16.16
CA ARG A 100 -5.20 13.20 -17.24
C ARG A 100 -6.27 13.54 -18.27
N SER A 101 -7.13 12.59 -18.65
CA SER A 101 -8.18 12.83 -19.64
C SER A 101 -9.27 13.81 -19.15
N VAL A 102 -9.30 14.16 -17.88
CA VAL A 102 -10.18 15.23 -17.37
C VAL A 102 -9.80 16.60 -17.95
N LEU A 103 -8.49 16.83 -18.19
CA LEU A 103 -8.00 18.07 -18.79
C LEU A 103 -8.44 18.27 -20.25
N GLU A 104 -8.75 17.18 -20.96
CA GLU A 104 -9.19 17.22 -22.36
C GLU A 104 -10.65 17.70 -22.51
N TYR A 105 -11.40 17.69 -21.42
CA TYR A 105 -12.85 17.97 -21.45
C TYR A 105 -13.19 19.43 -21.75
N LYS A 106 -12.45 20.38 -21.15
CA LYS A 106 -12.73 21.82 -21.25
C LYS A 106 -11.45 22.59 -20.99
N THR A 107 -11.22 23.65 -21.74
CA THR A 107 -10.15 24.62 -21.44
C THR A 107 -10.42 25.34 -20.11
N GLY A 108 -9.39 25.55 -19.29
CA GLY A 108 -9.51 26.26 -18.02
C GLY A 108 -9.92 25.36 -16.85
N VAL A 109 -9.80 24.03 -16.99
CA VAL A 109 -9.95 23.07 -15.88
C VAL A 109 -8.60 22.90 -15.20
N TYR A 110 -8.62 22.83 -13.88
CA TYR A 110 -7.46 22.54 -13.04
C TYR A 110 -7.58 21.16 -12.42
N VAL A 111 -6.47 20.41 -12.40
CA VAL A 111 -6.39 19.10 -11.74
C VAL A 111 -5.27 19.16 -10.71
N ILE A 112 -5.60 18.88 -9.46
CA ILE A 112 -4.65 18.84 -8.33
C ILE A 112 -4.67 17.41 -7.78
N VAL A 113 -3.50 16.79 -7.66
CA VAL A 113 -3.36 15.43 -7.16
C VAL A 113 -2.37 15.38 -6.02
N VAL A 114 -2.75 14.74 -4.93
CA VAL A 114 -1.82 14.36 -3.85
C VAL A 114 -1.42 12.91 -4.09
N GLU A 115 -0.12 12.65 -4.22
CA GLU A 115 0.39 11.32 -4.57
C GLU A 115 1.72 11.04 -3.87
N HIS A 116 1.90 9.80 -3.44
CA HIS A 116 3.12 9.31 -2.79
C HIS A 116 3.91 8.33 -3.65
N ASP A 117 3.32 7.81 -4.72
CA ASP A 117 3.99 6.93 -5.66
C ASP A 117 4.70 7.75 -6.74
N LEU A 118 6.03 7.79 -6.69
CA LEU A 118 6.83 8.62 -7.61
C LEU A 118 6.69 8.19 -9.07
N ALA A 119 6.43 6.91 -9.35
CA ALA A 119 6.22 6.43 -10.71
C ALA A 119 4.87 6.92 -11.28
N VAL A 120 3.83 6.89 -10.45
CA VAL A 120 2.52 7.45 -10.83
C VAL A 120 2.60 8.96 -10.97
N LEU A 121 3.32 9.64 -10.07
CA LEU A 121 3.50 11.09 -10.09
C LEU A 121 4.21 11.54 -11.36
N ASP A 122 5.30 10.86 -11.77
CA ASP A 122 6.03 11.15 -13.00
C ASP A 122 5.16 11.03 -14.26
N TYR A 123 4.30 10.00 -14.30
CA TYR A 123 3.38 9.78 -15.42
C TYR A 123 2.21 10.78 -15.43
N LEU A 124 1.70 11.14 -14.24
CA LEU A 124 0.45 11.89 -14.08
C LEU A 124 0.63 13.40 -14.24
N SER A 125 1.71 13.97 -13.71
CA SER A 125 1.83 15.42 -13.49
C SER A 125 2.65 16.15 -14.56
N ASP A 126 2.35 17.44 -14.72
CA ASP A 126 3.15 18.37 -15.51
C ASP A 126 4.04 19.22 -14.60
N PHE A 127 3.56 19.52 -13.37
CA PHE A 127 4.27 20.26 -12.35
C PHE A 127 4.13 19.55 -11.00
N VAL A 128 5.14 19.72 -10.15
CA VAL A 128 5.19 19.15 -8.80
C VAL A 128 5.50 20.25 -7.78
N CYS A 129 4.68 20.33 -6.73
CA CYS A 129 4.99 21.11 -5.54
C CYS A 129 5.46 20.15 -4.44
N VAL A 130 6.59 20.42 -3.82
CA VAL A 130 7.09 19.66 -2.68
C VAL A 130 6.57 20.28 -1.39
N LEU A 131 5.99 19.42 -0.53
CA LEU A 131 5.55 19.83 0.79
C LEU A 131 6.56 19.35 1.82
N TYR A 132 6.98 20.24 2.71
CA TYR A 132 7.90 19.91 3.79
C TYR A 132 7.53 20.65 5.08
N GLY A 133 8.02 20.18 6.23
CA GLY A 133 7.71 20.80 7.50
C GLY A 133 7.86 19.83 8.67
N ARG A 134 7.30 20.22 9.81
CA ARG A 134 7.21 19.37 11.00
C ARG A 134 5.77 18.99 11.26
N PRO A 135 5.43 17.67 11.28
CA PRO A 135 4.08 17.22 11.60
C PRO A 135 3.54 17.83 12.89
N GLY A 136 2.32 18.36 12.82
CA GLY A 136 1.65 19.01 13.95
C GLY A 136 2.14 20.41 14.31
N ALA A 137 3.17 20.96 13.62
CA ALA A 137 3.73 22.28 13.90
C ALA A 137 3.58 23.25 12.72
N TYR A 138 4.12 22.91 11.55
CA TYR A 138 4.01 23.73 10.35
C TYR A 138 4.25 22.92 9.08
N GLY A 139 3.68 23.39 7.97
CA GLY A 139 3.94 22.88 6.62
C GLY A 139 4.20 24.02 5.66
N VAL A 140 5.09 23.81 4.71
CA VAL A 140 5.43 24.74 3.64
C VAL A 140 5.24 24.05 2.31
N VAL A 141 4.63 24.76 1.36
CA VAL A 141 4.44 24.31 -0.03
C VAL A 141 5.40 25.12 -0.90
N THR A 142 6.23 24.44 -1.68
CA THR A 142 7.15 25.12 -2.60
C THR A 142 6.42 25.71 -3.80
N MET A 143 7.10 26.56 -4.56
CA MET A 143 6.68 26.88 -5.91
C MET A 143 6.63 25.60 -6.78
N PRO A 144 5.80 25.59 -7.84
CA PRO A 144 5.74 24.46 -8.75
C PRO A 144 7.05 24.31 -9.53
N TYR A 145 7.62 23.12 -9.49
CA TYR A 145 8.77 22.69 -10.32
C TYR A 145 8.27 21.85 -11.48
N ASN A 146 9.07 21.70 -12.54
CA ASN A 146 8.82 20.63 -13.48
C ASN A 146 8.97 19.26 -12.77
N VAL A 147 8.35 18.22 -13.32
CA VAL A 147 8.23 16.91 -12.66
C VAL A 147 9.59 16.35 -12.26
N ARG A 148 10.56 16.37 -13.18
CA ARG A 148 11.90 15.81 -12.96
C ARG A 148 12.64 16.52 -11.83
N ASP A 149 12.62 17.84 -11.82
CA ASP A 149 13.29 18.63 -10.79
C ASP A 149 12.60 18.48 -9.44
N GLY A 150 11.26 18.50 -9.41
CA GLY A 150 10.49 18.28 -8.19
C GLY A 150 10.75 16.92 -7.55
N ILE A 151 10.79 15.84 -8.35
CA ILE A 151 11.15 14.49 -7.86
C ILE A 151 12.58 14.48 -7.33
N ASN A 152 13.54 15.06 -8.03
CA ASN A 152 14.93 15.09 -7.60
C ASN A 152 15.10 15.89 -6.29
N ILE A 153 14.45 17.04 -6.16
CA ILE A 153 14.42 17.84 -4.93
C ILE A 153 13.84 17.00 -3.77
N PHE A 154 12.73 16.32 -4.00
CA PHE A 154 12.11 15.45 -2.99
C PHE A 154 13.04 14.31 -2.57
N LEU A 155 13.70 13.65 -3.52
CA LEU A 155 14.66 12.56 -3.24
C LEU A 155 15.90 13.06 -2.52
N ALA A 156 16.48 14.19 -2.94
CA ALA A 156 17.65 14.78 -2.30
C ALA A 156 17.37 15.37 -0.91
N GLY A 157 16.10 15.70 -0.60
CA GLY A 157 15.74 16.40 0.63
C GLY A 157 16.30 17.82 0.75
N PHE A 158 16.59 18.44 -0.40
CA PHE A 158 17.24 19.74 -0.49
C PHE A 158 16.64 20.59 -1.62
N ILE A 159 16.31 21.83 -1.32
CA ILE A 159 15.78 22.81 -2.26
C ILE A 159 16.90 23.78 -2.68
N PRO A 160 17.45 23.66 -3.90
CA PRO A 160 18.58 24.47 -4.34
C PRO A 160 18.29 25.97 -4.39
N THR A 161 17.07 26.34 -4.83
CA THR A 161 16.66 27.75 -4.97
C THR A 161 16.60 28.51 -3.66
N GLU A 162 16.33 27.84 -2.56
CA GLU A 162 16.22 28.41 -1.22
C GLU A 162 17.42 28.06 -0.34
N ASN A 163 18.37 27.28 -0.86
CA ASN A 163 19.48 26.69 -0.11
C ASN A 163 19.02 26.02 1.20
N LEU A 164 17.88 25.36 1.15
CA LEU A 164 17.22 24.76 2.30
C LEU A 164 17.26 23.24 2.24
N ARG A 165 17.78 22.62 3.30
CA ARG A 165 17.70 21.18 3.52
C ARG A 165 16.55 20.88 4.46
N PHE A 166 15.53 20.15 3.97
CA PHE A 166 14.36 19.75 4.76
C PHE A 166 14.40 18.28 5.23
N ARG A 167 15.37 17.48 4.72
CA ARG A 167 15.64 16.12 5.19
C ARG A 167 17.15 15.89 5.27
N GLU A 168 17.60 15.30 6.38
CA GLU A 168 19.04 15.07 6.62
C GLU A 168 19.63 14.03 5.66
N MET A 169 18.85 12.98 5.35
CA MET A 169 19.29 11.88 4.51
C MET A 169 18.61 11.91 3.14
N GLU A 170 19.41 11.71 2.10
CA GLU A 170 18.92 11.50 0.75
C GLU A 170 18.22 10.14 0.63
N LEU A 171 17.10 10.10 -0.11
CA LEU A 171 16.41 8.85 -0.48
C LEU A 171 17.09 8.24 -1.70
N SER A 172 18.03 7.34 -1.48
CA SER A 172 18.72 6.61 -2.56
C SER A 172 18.20 5.18 -2.65
N PHE A 173 17.92 4.73 -3.87
CA PHE A 173 17.61 3.33 -4.17
C PHE A 173 18.93 2.58 -4.44
N LYS A 174 19.23 1.54 -3.63
CA LYS A 174 20.35 0.64 -3.94
C LYS A 174 19.94 -0.25 -5.12
N VAL A 175 20.48 0.04 -6.29
CA VAL A 175 20.47 -0.92 -7.39
C VAL A 175 21.62 -1.90 -7.11
N ALA A 176 21.35 -3.21 -7.08
CA ALA A 176 22.37 -4.22 -6.96
C ALA A 176 23.38 -4.07 -8.13
N GLN A 177 24.64 -3.79 -7.81
CA GLN A 177 25.63 -3.36 -8.81
C GLN A 177 26.13 -4.48 -9.72
N THR A 178 25.88 -5.78 -9.40
CA THR A 178 26.37 -6.89 -10.23
C THR A 178 25.53 -8.17 -10.09
N ALA A 179 25.29 -8.81 -11.22
CA ALA A 179 24.72 -10.16 -11.29
C ALA A 179 25.60 -11.22 -10.57
N GLU A 180 26.89 -10.93 -10.34
CA GLU A 180 27.84 -11.82 -9.66
C GLU A 180 27.54 -12.02 -8.17
N ASP A 181 26.97 -11.00 -7.48
CA ASP A 181 26.57 -11.14 -6.09
C ASP A 181 25.32 -12.03 -5.95
N THR A 182 24.50 -12.09 -6.98
CA THR A 182 23.33 -12.97 -7.05
C THR A 182 23.73 -14.43 -7.31
N VAL A 183 24.76 -14.67 -8.11
CA VAL A 183 25.26 -16.02 -8.45
C VAL A 183 25.99 -16.69 -7.28
N LYS A 184 26.66 -15.92 -6.42
CA LYS A 184 27.29 -16.46 -5.20
C LYS A 184 26.28 -16.90 -4.14
N ARG A 185 25.04 -16.35 -4.18
CA ARG A 185 23.93 -16.77 -3.31
C ARG A 185 23.27 -18.08 -3.75
N GLY A 186 23.39 -18.49 -5.01
CA GLY A 186 22.71 -19.65 -5.60
C GLY A 186 23.22 -21.03 -5.20
N LYS A 187 24.13 -21.17 -4.20
CA LYS A 187 24.64 -22.45 -3.68
C LYS A 187 24.32 -22.68 -2.20
N ARG A 188 23.35 -21.96 -1.63
CA ARG A 188 22.85 -22.30 -0.29
C ARG A 188 21.89 -23.47 -0.44
N ASP A 189 22.08 -24.52 0.33
CA ASP A 189 21.18 -25.67 0.35
C ASP A 189 19.79 -25.19 0.75
N ALA A 190 18.78 -25.49 -0.07
CA ALA A 190 17.40 -25.13 0.20
C ALA A 190 16.95 -25.80 1.50
N GLN A 191 16.72 -25.02 2.54
CA GLN A 191 16.41 -25.52 3.86
C GLN A 191 14.93 -25.86 4.03
N TYR A 192 14.08 -25.11 3.32
CA TYR A 192 12.64 -25.28 3.38
C TYR A 192 12.07 -25.57 1.99
N GLN A 193 11.35 -26.68 1.91
CA GLN A 193 10.69 -27.11 0.68
C GLN A 193 9.20 -27.25 0.93
N TYR A 194 8.38 -26.88 -0.04
CA TYR A 194 6.95 -27.10 -0.04
C TYR A 194 6.53 -27.85 -1.32
N SER A 195 5.57 -28.73 -1.18
CA SER A 195 5.03 -29.50 -2.28
C SER A 195 4.07 -28.69 -3.13
N ALA A 196 3.78 -29.16 -4.34
CA ALA A 196 2.70 -28.62 -5.14
C ALA A 196 1.37 -28.77 -4.37
N MET A 197 0.54 -27.71 -4.38
CA MET A 197 -0.70 -27.68 -3.63
C MET A 197 -1.74 -26.78 -4.31
N THR A 198 -2.99 -27.02 -3.97
CA THR A 198 -4.11 -26.23 -4.48
C THR A 198 -4.95 -25.66 -3.34
N LYS A 199 -5.60 -24.53 -3.61
CA LYS A 199 -6.61 -23.98 -2.72
C LYS A 199 -7.77 -23.42 -3.50
N THR A 200 -8.95 -23.93 -3.20
CA THR A 200 -10.21 -23.48 -3.77
C THR A 200 -10.94 -22.61 -2.75
N LEU A 201 -11.24 -21.38 -3.13
CA LEU A 201 -12.03 -20.44 -2.33
C LEU A 201 -13.38 -20.23 -3.00
N GLN A 202 -14.45 -20.49 -2.27
CA GLN A 202 -15.80 -20.24 -2.75
C GLN A 202 -16.26 -18.85 -2.31
N GLY A 203 -16.52 -17.97 -3.27
CA GLY A 203 -17.12 -16.66 -3.05
C GLY A 203 -18.62 -16.68 -3.40
N LYS A 204 -19.31 -15.58 -3.11
CA LYS A 204 -20.72 -15.40 -3.52
C LYS A 204 -20.79 -15.27 -5.06
N GLY A 205 -21.03 -16.40 -5.74
CA GLY A 205 -21.24 -16.43 -7.20
C GLY A 205 -20.00 -16.69 -8.07
N HIS A 206 -18.82 -16.86 -7.48
CA HIS A 206 -17.61 -17.24 -8.21
C HIS A 206 -16.70 -18.13 -7.35
N THR A 207 -15.96 -19.00 -8.03
CA THR A 207 -14.97 -19.86 -7.39
C THR A 207 -13.58 -19.43 -7.85
N PHE A 208 -12.69 -19.13 -6.89
CA PHE A 208 -11.29 -18.86 -7.16
C PHE A 208 -10.44 -20.08 -6.82
N LYS A 209 -9.58 -20.51 -7.72
CA LYS A 209 -8.67 -21.63 -7.52
C LYS A 209 -7.24 -21.20 -7.68
N LEU A 210 -6.45 -21.34 -6.62
CA LEU A 210 -5.00 -21.08 -6.59
C LEU A 210 -4.28 -22.41 -6.81
N HIS A 211 -3.40 -22.47 -7.79
CA HIS A 211 -2.44 -23.54 -7.99
C HIS A 211 -1.04 -23.05 -7.62
N VAL A 212 -0.40 -23.76 -6.72
CA VAL A 212 0.98 -23.48 -6.28
C VAL A 212 1.87 -24.62 -6.73
N GLU A 213 2.86 -24.36 -7.52
CA GLU A 213 3.89 -25.33 -7.89
C GLU A 213 4.82 -25.61 -6.72
N ALA A 214 5.44 -26.78 -6.68
CA ALA A 214 6.44 -27.10 -5.68
C ALA A 214 7.63 -26.14 -5.75
N GLY A 215 8.11 -25.71 -4.60
CA GLY A 215 9.19 -24.75 -4.52
C GLY A 215 10.00 -24.89 -3.24
N ASN A 216 11.00 -24.02 -3.13
CA ASN A 216 11.87 -23.97 -1.95
C ASN A 216 12.28 -22.52 -1.66
N PHE A 217 12.76 -22.29 -0.45
CA PHE A 217 13.40 -21.05 -0.04
C PHE A 217 14.53 -21.36 0.95
N SER A 218 15.53 -20.50 0.96
CA SER A 218 16.74 -20.62 1.77
C SER A 218 16.72 -19.60 2.91
N GLU A 219 17.58 -19.78 3.88
CA GLU A 219 17.78 -18.81 4.96
C GLU A 219 18.34 -17.48 4.45
N SER A 220 18.03 -16.42 5.16
CA SER A 220 18.51 -15.05 4.88
C SER A 220 18.18 -14.53 3.48
N GLU A 221 17.05 -14.94 2.93
CA GLU A 221 16.50 -14.44 1.66
C GLU A 221 15.25 -13.59 1.88
N ILE A 222 15.14 -12.50 1.11
CA ILE A 222 13.90 -11.72 1.01
C ILE A 222 13.24 -12.08 -0.31
N ILE A 223 12.06 -12.70 -0.22
CA ILE A 223 11.26 -13.09 -1.37
C ILE A 223 10.09 -12.13 -1.51
N VAL A 224 10.01 -11.44 -2.65
CA VAL A 224 8.92 -10.51 -2.96
C VAL A 224 7.97 -11.15 -3.96
N MET A 225 6.69 -11.21 -3.60
CA MET A 225 5.64 -11.70 -4.48
C MET A 225 4.99 -10.54 -5.24
N LEU A 226 5.12 -10.55 -6.55
CA LEU A 226 4.51 -9.57 -7.45
C LEU A 226 3.33 -10.20 -8.21
N GLY A 227 2.31 -9.40 -8.48
CA GLY A 227 1.13 -9.83 -9.24
C GLY A 227 -0.05 -8.89 -9.07
N GLU A 228 -1.03 -8.99 -9.96
CA GLU A 228 -2.28 -8.21 -9.91
C GLU A 228 -3.09 -8.51 -8.63
N ASN A 229 -4.03 -7.63 -8.31
CA ASN A 229 -4.95 -7.87 -7.19
C ASN A 229 -5.86 -9.09 -7.49
N GLY A 230 -6.16 -9.88 -6.45
CA GLY A 230 -6.98 -11.09 -6.60
C GLY A 230 -6.25 -12.32 -7.14
N THR A 231 -4.94 -12.27 -7.44
CA THR A 231 -4.17 -13.44 -7.94
C THR A 231 -3.80 -14.46 -6.87
N GLY A 232 -4.16 -14.23 -5.60
CA GLY A 232 -3.96 -15.20 -4.53
C GLY A 232 -2.69 -14.99 -3.67
N LYS A 233 -1.99 -13.86 -3.78
CA LYS A 233 -0.80 -13.55 -2.96
C LYS A 233 -1.04 -13.73 -1.45
N THR A 234 -2.05 -13.08 -0.92
CA THR A 234 -2.45 -13.20 0.50
C THR A 234 -2.89 -14.62 0.86
N THR A 235 -3.56 -15.33 -0.06
CA THR A 235 -3.95 -16.74 0.14
C THR A 235 -2.72 -17.61 0.32
N PHE A 236 -1.73 -17.49 -0.55
CA PHE A 236 -0.49 -18.24 -0.45
C PHE A 236 0.29 -17.91 0.83
N ILE A 237 0.43 -16.63 1.20
CA ILE A 237 1.04 -16.22 2.47
C ILE A 237 0.32 -16.87 3.67
N ARG A 238 -1.03 -16.92 3.67
CA ARG A 238 -1.80 -17.53 4.76
C ARG A 238 -1.63 -19.04 4.81
N MET A 239 -1.45 -19.70 3.66
CA MET A 239 -1.10 -21.13 3.60
C MET A 239 0.31 -21.36 4.20
N LEU A 240 1.30 -20.58 3.80
CA LEU A 240 2.66 -20.63 4.37
C LEU A 240 2.67 -20.34 5.88
N ALA A 241 1.78 -19.47 6.36
CA ALA A 241 1.62 -19.16 7.78
C ALA A 241 0.89 -20.28 8.57
N GLY A 242 0.42 -21.35 7.92
CA GLY A 242 -0.39 -22.37 8.57
C GLY A 242 -1.79 -21.90 9.00
N LEU A 243 -2.21 -20.72 8.54
CA LEU A 243 -3.52 -20.14 8.85
C LEU A 243 -4.64 -20.65 7.92
N MET A 244 -4.25 -21.33 6.84
CA MET A 244 -5.14 -21.89 5.84
C MET A 244 -4.55 -23.20 5.32
N LYS A 245 -5.34 -24.26 5.34
CA LYS A 245 -4.95 -25.57 4.81
C LYS A 245 -5.15 -25.61 3.30
N SER A 246 -4.30 -26.36 2.59
CA SER A 246 -4.51 -26.69 1.18
C SER A 246 -5.72 -27.63 1.02
N ASP A 247 -6.24 -27.75 -0.20
CA ASP A 247 -7.34 -28.69 -0.49
C ASP A 247 -6.90 -30.13 -0.26
N GLU A 248 -5.63 -30.45 -0.54
CA GLU A 248 -5.01 -31.76 -0.30
C GLU A 248 -4.93 -32.08 1.21
N GLU A 249 -4.57 -31.11 2.05
CA GLU A 249 -4.54 -31.27 3.51
C GLU A 249 -5.96 -31.40 4.09
N GLU A 250 -6.93 -30.67 3.56
CA GLU A 250 -8.35 -30.80 3.94
C GLU A 250 -8.91 -32.19 3.56
N ALA A 251 -8.38 -32.79 2.49
CA ALA A 251 -8.69 -34.16 2.08
C ALA A 251 -7.94 -35.26 2.88
N GLY A 252 -7.13 -34.87 3.88
CA GLY A 252 -6.42 -35.79 4.77
C GLY A 252 -5.05 -36.24 4.28
N GLN A 253 -4.49 -35.57 3.27
CA GLN A 253 -3.10 -35.82 2.85
C GLN A 253 -2.11 -35.20 3.83
N ALA A 254 -0.84 -35.61 3.72
CA ALA A 254 0.23 -35.04 4.54
C ALA A 254 0.39 -33.52 4.28
N PRO A 255 0.78 -32.73 5.29
CA PRO A 255 1.01 -31.29 5.12
C PRO A 255 1.97 -31.00 3.97
N SER A 256 1.57 -30.10 3.08
CA SER A 256 2.38 -29.69 1.92
C SER A 256 3.51 -28.73 2.32
N ILE A 257 3.42 -28.16 3.52
CA ILE A 257 4.34 -27.17 4.07
C ILE A 257 4.90 -27.70 5.39
N PRO A 258 6.23 -27.64 5.63
CA PRO A 258 6.82 -28.06 6.89
C PRO A 258 6.33 -27.18 8.04
N ALA A 259 6.29 -27.71 9.26
CA ALA A 259 5.95 -26.96 10.46
C ALA A 259 7.04 -25.91 10.74
N LEU A 260 6.74 -24.64 10.47
CA LEU A 260 7.63 -23.52 10.64
C LEU A 260 7.12 -22.59 11.75
N SER A 261 8.05 -22.01 12.49
CA SER A 261 7.73 -20.86 13.33
C SER A 261 7.58 -19.63 12.46
N VAL A 262 6.35 -19.10 12.39
CA VAL A 262 6.01 -18.01 11.49
C VAL A 262 5.57 -16.79 12.29
N SER A 263 6.16 -15.64 11.97
CA SER A 263 5.64 -14.34 12.38
C SER A 263 4.90 -13.71 11.21
N TYR A 264 3.60 -13.45 11.39
CA TYR A 264 2.73 -12.94 10.33
C TYR A 264 2.18 -11.55 10.64
N LYS A 265 2.40 -10.62 9.69
CA LYS A 265 1.75 -9.30 9.66
C LYS A 265 0.66 -9.34 8.59
N PRO A 266 -0.64 -9.29 8.95
CA PRO A 266 -1.74 -9.33 8.00
C PRO A 266 -1.89 -8.01 7.24
N GLN A 267 -2.56 -8.05 6.08
CA GLN A 267 -2.89 -6.87 5.29
C GLN A 267 -3.73 -5.86 6.08
N THR A 268 -4.81 -6.31 6.69
CA THR A 268 -5.70 -5.45 7.51
C THR A 268 -5.35 -5.60 8.97
N ILE A 269 -5.10 -4.47 9.64
CA ILE A 269 -4.76 -4.42 11.05
C ILE A 269 -5.97 -3.90 11.82
N SER A 270 -6.49 -4.75 12.71
CA SER A 270 -7.57 -4.36 13.63
C SER A 270 -7.01 -4.21 15.03
N PRO A 271 -7.04 -3.02 15.64
CA PRO A 271 -6.52 -2.81 16.99
C PRO A 271 -7.48 -3.42 18.02
N LYS A 272 -7.22 -4.68 18.40
CA LYS A 272 -8.00 -5.40 19.43
C LYS A 272 -7.45 -5.21 20.86
N PHE A 273 -6.23 -4.71 20.98
CA PHE A 273 -5.57 -4.51 22.26
C PHE A 273 -6.02 -3.20 22.91
N GLU A 274 -6.44 -3.27 24.16
CA GLU A 274 -6.85 -2.11 24.95
C GLU A 274 -5.68 -1.62 25.80
N GLY A 275 -4.89 -0.71 25.28
CA GLY A 275 -3.72 -0.16 25.95
C GLY A 275 -2.88 0.69 25.01
N SER A 276 -1.79 1.22 25.53
CA SER A 276 -0.83 2.01 24.75
C SER A 276 0.04 1.13 23.85
N VAL A 277 0.69 1.76 22.86
CA VAL A 277 1.66 1.11 21.99
C VAL A 277 2.78 0.48 22.80
N GLU A 278 3.35 1.20 23.78
CA GLU A 278 4.41 0.69 24.64
C GLU A 278 3.98 -0.57 25.38
N MET A 279 2.79 -0.55 26.02
CA MET A 279 2.26 -1.71 26.72
C MET A 279 2.09 -2.92 25.80
N LEU A 280 1.65 -2.71 24.55
CA LEU A 280 1.56 -3.76 23.55
C LEU A 280 2.92 -4.37 23.22
N LEU A 281 3.93 -3.52 22.94
CA LEU A 281 5.29 -3.96 22.63
C LEU A 281 5.93 -4.72 23.78
N GLN A 282 5.82 -4.18 25.02
CA GLN A 282 6.32 -4.85 26.22
C GLN A 282 5.61 -6.18 26.51
N THR A 283 4.31 -6.30 26.20
CA THR A 283 3.56 -7.54 26.43
C THR A 283 3.87 -8.60 25.36
N LYS A 284 4.02 -8.20 24.11
CA LYS A 284 4.10 -9.16 22.97
C LYS A 284 5.52 -9.49 22.53
N ILE A 285 6.45 -8.54 22.66
CA ILE A 285 7.83 -8.67 22.16
C ILE A 285 8.87 -8.13 23.18
N ARG A 286 8.64 -8.33 24.47
CA ARG A 286 9.45 -7.78 25.55
C ARG A 286 10.96 -7.98 25.38
N ALA A 287 11.38 -9.18 24.98
CA ALA A 287 12.79 -9.51 24.80
C ALA A 287 13.42 -8.65 23.69
N ALA A 288 12.78 -8.58 22.51
CA ALA A 288 13.25 -7.75 21.40
C ALA A 288 13.15 -6.25 21.73
N TYR A 289 12.04 -5.80 22.33
CA TYR A 289 11.82 -4.40 22.69
C TYR A 289 12.90 -3.84 23.63
N ASN A 290 13.43 -4.66 24.55
CA ASN A 290 14.50 -4.27 25.46
C ASN A 290 15.91 -4.47 24.88
N HIS A 291 16.04 -5.13 23.73
CA HIS A 291 17.34 -5.39 23.13
C HIS A 291 17.89 -4.13 22.45
N PRO A 292 19.11 -3.66 22.79
CA PRO A 292 19.66 -2.42 22.25
C PRO A 292 19.75 -2.38 20.73
N GLN A 293 20.16 -3.50 20.11
CA GLN A 293 20.28 -3.60 18.66
C GLN A 293 18.90 -3.51 17.98
N PHE A 294 17.88 -4.19 18.50
CA PHE A 294 16.53 -4.08 17.95
C PHE A 294 15.96 -2.65 18.04
N LYS A 295 16.28 -1.94 19.12
CA LYS A 295 15.94 -0.52 19.24
C LYS A 295 16.62 0.32 18.16
N SER A 296 17.94 0.14 18.00
CA SER A 296 18.72 0.87 16.98
C SER A 296 18.25 0.58 15.55
N ASP A 297 18.04 -0.69 15.23
CA ASP A 297 17.89 -1.15 13.86
C ASP A 297 16.43 -1.17 13.38
N VAL A 298 15.47 -1.28 14.33
CA VAL A 298 14.04 -1.39 14.02
C VAL A 298 13.22 -0.26 14.62
N ILE A 299 13.28 -0.04 15.93
CA ILE A 299 12.36 0.89 16.62
C ILE A 299 12.67 2.34 16.25
N ASN A 300 13.93 2.77 16.42
CA ASN A 300 14.33 4.15 16.15
C ASN A 300 14.08 4.58 14.69
N PRO A 301 14.45 3.79 13.65
CA PRO A 301 14.15 4.15 12.28
C PRO A 301 12.65 4.27 11.99
N MET A 302 11.81 3.46 12.65
CA MET A 302 10.36 3.52 12.50
C MET A 302 9.71 4.72 13.19
N ALA A 303 10.47 5.52 13.95
CA ALA A 303 10.05 6.79 14.57
C ALA A 303 8.69 6.69 15.30
N ILE A 304 8.56 5.72 16.23
CA ILE A 304 7.32 5.52 17.00
C ILE A 304 7.35 6.17 18.39
N ASP A 305 8.43 6.86 18.77
CA ASP A 305 8.61 7.43 20.09
C ASP A 305 7.46 8.37 20.49
N ALA A 306 7.00 9.19 19.55
CA ALA A 306 5.91 10.15 19.78
C ALA A 306 4.53 9.49 20.02
N ILE A 307 4.39 8.21 19.70
CA ILE A 307 3.11 7.48 19.80
C ILE A 307 3.11 6.37 20.85
N LEU A 308 4.22 6.16 21.57
CA LEU A 308 4.37 5.07 22.53
C LEU A 308 3.29 5.08 23.64
N GLU A 309 2.92 6.26 24.12
CA GLU A 309 1.91 6.44 25.17
C GLU A 309 0.47 6.44 24.61
N GLN A 310 0.29 6.53 23.30
CA GLN A 310 -1.03 6.63 22.68
C GLN A 310 -1.74 5.27 22.66
N PRO A 311 -3.08 5.25 22.87
CA PRO A 311 -3.88 4.05 22.67
C PRO A 311 -3.91 3.64 21.18
N LEU A 312 -3.85 2.34 20.88
CA LEU A 312 -3.85 1.84 19.51
C LEU A 312 -5.05 2.30 18.68
N LYS A 313 -6.20 2.51 19.31
CA LYS A 313 -7.45 2.88 18.64
C LYS A 313 -7.43 4.29 18.00
N VAL A 314 -6.54 5.16 18.46
CA VAL A 314 -6.44 6.55 17.95
C VAL A 314 -5.34 6.74 16.91
N LEU A 315 -4.55 5.70 16.66
CA LEU A 315 -3.45 5.76 15.69
C LEU A 315 -3.98 5.91 14.25
N SER A 316 -3.27 6.70 13.47
CA SER A 316 -3.43 6.75 12.02
C SER A 316 -3.07 5.41 11.37
N GLY A 317 -3.53 5.18 10.12
CA GLY A 317 -3.20 3.96 9.38
C GLY A 317 -1.70 3.71 9.24
N GLY A 318 -0.92 4.75 8.98
CA GLY A 318 0.54 4.65 8.85
C GLY A 318 1.24 4.36 10.19
N GLU A 319 0.81 4.96 11.30
CA GLU A 319 1.32 4.67 12.63
C GLU A 319 1.03 3.24 13.04
N LEU A 320 -0.19 2.78 12.84
CA LEU A 320 -0.61 1.41 13.13
C LEU A 320 0.17 0.39 12.30
N GLN A 321 0.45 0.72 11.02
CA GLN A 321 1.25 -0.09 10.11
C GLN A 321 2.69 -0.25 10.63
N ARG A 322 3.33 0.84 11.05
CA ARG A 322 4.69 0.82 11.62
C ARG A 322 4.76 -0.04 12.89
N VAL A 323 3.81 0.13 13.79
CA VAL A 323 3.71 -0.70 15.01
C VAL A 323 3.52 -2.18 14.66
N ALA A 324 2.68 -2.51 13.68
CA ALA A 324 2.45 -3.89 13.26
C ALA A 324 3.70 -4.56 12.64
N ILE A 325 4.51 -3.80 11.90
CA ILE A 325 5.78 -4.29 11.35
C ILE A 325 6.77 -4.55 12.48
N ILE A 326 6.92 -3.63 13.43
CA ILE A 326 7.78 -3.83 14.63
C ILE A 326 7.36 -5.07 15.40
N LEU A 327 6.06 -5.26 15.62
CA LEU A 327 5.54 -6.45 16.29
C LEU A 327 5.85 -7.75 15.53
N ALA A 328 5.75 -7.72 14.22
CA ALA A 328 6.07 -8.89 13.40
C ALA A 328 7.56 -9.22 13.47
N LEU A 329 8.43 -8.22 13.32
CA LEU A 329 9.89 -8.40 13.34
C LEU A 329 10.43 -8.73 14.74
N GLY A 330 9.77 -8.26 15.80
CA GLY A 330 10.18 -8.51 17.19
C GLY A 330 9.79 -9.89 17.76
N LYS A 331 9.02 -10.68 17.02
CA LYS A 331 8.71 -12.07 17.41
C LYS A 331 9.79 -13.01 16.89
N PRO A 332 10.32 -13.91 17.74
CA PRO A 332 11.26 -14.93 17.25
C PRO A 332 10.52 -15.89 16.30
N ALA A 333 11.00 -15.99 15.06
CA ALA A 333 10.41 -16.85 14.03
C ALA A 333 11.47 -17.28 12.99
N ASN A 334 11.23 -18.44 12.34
CA ASN A 334 12.05 -18.89 11.22
C ASN A 334 11.69 -18.12 9.94
N ILE A 335 10.43 -17.73 9.80
CA ILE A 335 9.92 -17.02 8.63
C ILE A 335 9.09 -15.81 9.07
N TYR A 336 9.35 -14.69 8.42
CA TYR A 336 8.59 -13.46 8.58
C TYR A 336 7.75 -13.23 7.33
N LEU A 337 6.44 -13.30 7.45
CA LEU A 337 5.48 -13.07 6.39
C LEU A 337 4.83 -11.70 6.56
N ILE A 338 5.08 -10.79 5.64
CA ILE A 338 4.59 -9.42 5.72
C ILE A 338 3.73 -9.13 4.49
N ASP A 339 2.42 -9.00 4.70
CA ASP A 339 1.45 -8.72 3.64
C ASP A 339 1.26 -7.21 3.49
N GLU A 340 1.55 -6.67 2.30
CA GLU A 340 1.50 -5.24 1.98
C GLU A 340 2.21 -4.34 3.02
N PRO A 341 3.55 -4.43 3.15
CA PRO A 341 4.28 -3.63 4.14
C PRO A 341 4.21 -2.12 3.90
N SER A 342 3.97 -1.70 2.68
CA SER A 342 3.97 -0.29 2.28
C SER A 342 2.60 0.40 2.34
N ALA A 343 1.53 -0.33 2.69
CA ALA A 343 0.20 0.25 2.81
C ALA A 343 0.16 1.37 3.86
N TYR A 344 -0.54 2.45 3.57
CA TYR A 344 -0.68 3.64 4.43
C TYR A 344 0.62 4.40 4.77
N LEU A 345 1.75 4.02 4.18
CA LEU A 345 3.04 4.67 4.42
C LEU A 345 3.36 5.67 3.30
N ASP A 346 3.89 6.81 3.66
CA ASP A 346 4.46 7.76 2.70
C ASP A 346 5.76 7.23 2.07
N SER A 347 6.28 7.91 1.04
CA SER A 347 7.46 7.46 0.29
C SER A 347 8.70 7.28 1.17
N GLU A 348 8.90 8.14 2.17
CA GLU A 348 10.04 8.04 3.09
C GLU A 348 9.88 6.82 4.02
N GLN A 349 8.71 6.68 4.63
CA GLN A 349 8.39 5.56 5.51
C GLN A 349 8.46 4.21 4.78
N ARG A 350 8.06 4.14 3.50
CA ARG A 350 8.20 2.93 2.66
C ARG A 350 9.67 2.50 2.54
N ILE A 351 10.57 3.44 2.29
CA ILE A 351 12.02 3.15 2.17
C ILE A 351 12.60 2.71 3.51
N VAL A 352 12.23 3.40 4.61
CA VAL A 352 12.66 3.02 5.96
C VAL A 352 12.15 1.60 6.28
N CYS A 353 10.89 1.33 6.02
CA CYS A 353 10.29 0.01 6.22
C CYS A 353 11.01 -1.10 5.45
N ALA A 354 11.37 -0.85 4.18
CA ALA A 354 12.13 -1.80 3.38
C ALA A 354 13.53 -2.06 3.94
N ARG A 355 14.21 -1.03 4.43
CA ARG A 355 15.54 -1.17 5.10
C ARG A 355 15.43 -1.99 6.38
N VAL A 356 14.47 -1.68 7.24
CA VAL A 356 14.23 -2.39 8.49
C VAL A 356 13.86 -3.84 8.25
N GLY A 357 13.05 -4.15 7.24
CA GLY A 357 12.74 -5.53 6.82
C GLY A 357 13.97 -6.32 6.36
N GLY A 358 14.98 -5.64 5.80
CA GLY A 358 16.24 -6.26 5.39
C GLY A 358 17.23 -6.55 6.56
N VAL A 359 17.05 -5.90 7.70
CA VAL A 359 17.92 -6.04 8.90
C VAL A 359 17.27 -6.99 9.92
N GLY A 360 15.97 -7.22 9.85
CA GLY A 360 15.18 -7.97 10.85
C GLY A 360 15.46 -9.47 10.99
N GLY A 361 16.60 -9.93 10.53
CA GLY A 361 17.10 -11.30 10.68
C GLY A 361 18.15 -11.44 11.80
N VAL A 362 17.95 -10.81 12.97
CA VAL A 362 18.84 -10.97 14.15
C VAL A 362 18.16 -11.81 15.23
#